data_f92a58f1a09a71aaa7e6753b22cd6e3b
#
_entry.id   f92a58f1a09a71aaa7e6753b22cd6e3b
#
_cell.length_a   1.000
_cell.length_b   1.000
_cell.length_c   1.000
_cell.angle_alpha   90.00
_cell.angle_beta   90.00
_cell.angle_gamma   90.00
#
_symmetry.space_group_name_H-M   'P 1'
#
loop_
_entity.id
_entity.type
_entity.pdbx_description
1 polymer ?
#
loop_
_entity_poly.entity_id
_entity_poly.type
_entity_poly.pdbx_seq_one_letter_code
_entity_poly.pdbx_strand_id
1 'polypeptide(L)'
;MNNLTGVLDPQPGNLAFALFENERLIFVENCQMHGRDAAILPDFIEGKLAEKNLKINDVLNWTIGSGPGSFTFLRLVAALAAGWKFANPAMQFRCVPGALALAGNSTIADGETCGVLYDGRNKEILYFGAVKQNGGFASSGITAVLNREQAAEFFAERCNEKLVCFECEKSAIEAILPEDITVTPVFPDPAALALNTSVPYNNDLNDLVYIRPAVV
;
A
#
# COMPACT_ATOMS: atom_id res chain seq x y z
N MET A 1 24.02 9.39 -13.15
CA MET A 1 23.70 9.07 -11.75
C MET A 1 22.58 8.05 -11.78
N ASN A 2 22.71 6.96 -11.06
CA ASN A 2 21.66 5.95 -10.98
C ASN A 2 20.46 6.56 -10.24
N ASN A 3 19.28 6.46 -10.82
CA ASN A 3 18.05 6.95 -10.21
C ASN A 3 17.51 5.85 -9.29
N LEU A 4 17.78 5.99 -7.97
CA LEU A 4 17.29 5.04 -6.97
C LEU A 4 15.96 5.52 -6.40
N THR A 5 15.00 4.59 -6.33
CA THR A 5 13.70 4.79 -5.70
C THR A 5 13.47 3.72 -4.64
N GLY A 6 13.32 4.16 -3.38
CA GLY A 6 12.90 3.31 -2.28
C GLY A 6 11.37 3.29 -2.15
N VAL A 7 10.81 2.15 -1.82
CA VAL A 7 9.39 1.95 -1.51
C VAL A 7 9.26 1.38 -0.12
N LEU A 8 8.49 2.03 0.74
CA LEU A 8 8.09 1.52 2.05
C LEU A 8 6.58 1.35 2.05
N ASP A 9 6.11 0.11 2.08
CA ASP A 9 4.68 -0.21 2.06
C ASP A 9 4.25 -0.91 3.36
N PRO A 10 3.60 -0.19 4.28
CA PRO A 10 3.01 -0.77 5.47
C PRO A 10 1.84 -1.69 5.12
N GLN A 11 2.00 -2.97 5.42
CA GLN A 11 1.03 -4.04 5.15
C GLN A 11 0.50 -4.63 6.48
N PRO A 12 -0.55 -5.46 6.47
CA PRO A 12 -1.01 -6.15 7.67
C PRO A 12 0.10 -6.98 8.33
N GLY A 13 0.57 -6.53 9.51
CA GLY A 13 1.63 -7.23 10.26
C GLY A 13 3.03 -7.19 9.66
N ASN A 14 3.26 -6.40 8.61
CA ASN A 14 4.49 -6.40 7.84
C ASN A 14 4.83 -5.03 7.24
N LEU A 15 6.12 -4.75 7.02
CA LEU A 15 6.59 -3.69 6.14
C LEU A 15 7.26 -4.32 4.93
N ALA A 16 6.77 -4.03 3.73
CA ALA A 16 7.53 -4.31 2.52
C ALA A 16 8.49 -3.14 2.23
N PHE A 17 9.77 -3.47 2.06
CA PHE A 17 10.79 -2.55 1.58
C PHE A 17 11.30 -3.01 0.23
N ALA A 18 11.11 -2.19 -0.80
CA ALA A 18 11.63 -2.46 -2.13
C ALA A 18 12.57 -1.34 -2.57
N LEU A 19 13.58 -1.70 -3.36
CA LEU A 19 14.51 -0.76 -4.00
C LEU A 19 14.47 -0.96 -5.50
N PHE A 20 14.37 0.14 -6.22
CA PHE A 20 14.43 0.20 -7.68
C PHE A 20 15.61 1.04 -8.13
N GLU A 21 16.23 0.64 -9.24
CA GLU A 21 17.24 1.41 -9.96
C GLU A 21 16.78 1.58 -11.40
N ASN A 22 16.59 2.82 -11.87
CA ASN A 22 16.09 3.12 -13.21
C ASN A 22 14.85 2.28 -13.58
N GLU A 23 13.85 2.26 -12.70
CA GLU A 23 12.59 1.50 -12.83
C GLU A 23 12.72 -0.03 -12.73
N ARG A 24 13.93 -0.56 -12.57
CA ARG A 24 14.18 -2.00 -12.41
C ARG A 24 14.21 -2.35 -10.92
N LEU A 25 13.46 -3.36 -10.53
CA LEU A 25 13.50 -3.91 -9.17
C LEU A 25 14.87 -4.51 -8.86
N ILE A 26 15.51 -4.05 -7.78
CA ILE A 26 16.76 -4.57 -7.25
C ILE A 26 16.48 -5.64 -6.19
N PHE A 27 15.60 -5.33 -5.24
CA PHE A 27 15.10 -6.28 -4.24
C PHE A 27 13.75 -5.86 -3.68
N VAL A 28 13.05 -6.82 -3.13
CA VAL A 28 11.94 -6.62 -2.18
C VAL A 28 12.18 -7.48 -0.97
N GLU A 29 12.09 -6.88 0.20
CA GLU A 29 12.29 -7.53 1.50
C GLU A 29 11.15 -7.18 2.45
N ASN A 30 10.84 -8.11 3.33
CA ASN A 30 9.75 -7.97 4.27
C ASN A 30 10.27 -7.97 5.71
N CYS A 31 9.81 -6.99 6.49
CA CYS A 31 10.06 -6.91 7.93
C CYS A 31 8.77 -7.21 8.68
N GLN A 32 8.72 -8.34 9.39
CA GLN A 32 7.58 -8.62 10.26
C GLN A 32 7.51 -7.61 11.40
N MET A 33 6.31 -7.10 11.64
CA MET A 33 6.05 -6.04 12.60
C MET A 33 5.05 -6.51 13.65
N HIS A 34 5.49 -6.58 14.89
CA HIS A 34 4.64 -6.96 16.02
C HIS A 34 4.62 -5.84 17.07
N GLY A 35 3.48 -5.19 17.22
CA GLY A 35 3.22 -4.26 18.30
C GLY A 35 4.20 -3.07 18.37
N ARG A 36 5.26 -3.18 19.21
CA ARG A 36 6.20 -2.08 19.49
C ARG A 36 7.51 -2.14 18.69
N ASP A 37 7.59 -2.97 17.67
CA ASP A 37 8.83 -3.21 16.90
C ASP A 37 9.25 -2.03 15.99
N ALA A 38 8.64 -0.88 16.18
CA ALA A 38 8.96 0.35 15.48
C ALA A 38 10.47 0.70 15.48
N ALA A 39 11.16 0.37 16.57
CA ALA A 39 12.56 0.70 16.74
C ALA A 39 13.50 -0.08 15.81
N ILE A 40 13.06 -1.21 15.26
CA ILE A 40 13.90 -2.02 14.36
C ILE A 40 13.90 -1.53 12.91
N LEU A 41 12.94 -0.68 12.51
CA LEU A 41 12.79 -0.26 11.12
C LEU A 41 14.02 0.46 10.55
N PRO A 42 14.61 1.45 11.23
CA PRO A 42 15.81 2.13 10.72
C PRO A 42 16.93 1.13 10.45
N ASP A 43 17.24 0.27 11.43
CA ASP A 43 18.32 -0.72 11.33
C ASP A 43 18.05 -1.74 10.21
N PHE A 44 16.79 -2.17 10.05
CA PHE A 44 16.39 -3.06 8.97
C PHE A 44 16.63 -2.42 7.60
N ILE A 45 16.16 -1.18 7.39
CA ILE A 45 16.29 -0.49 6.11
C ILE A 45 17.75 -0.21 5.78
N GLU A 46 18.51 0.30 6.77
CA GLU A 46 19.95 0.57 6.61
C GLU A 46 20.75 -0.71 6.34
N GLY A 47 20.42 -1.81 7.05
CA GLY A 47 21.03 -3.12 6.83
C GLY A 47 20.80 -3.64 5.41
N LYS A 48 19.56 -3.52 4.88
CA LYS A 48 19.25 -3.96 3.52
C LYS A 48 19.92 -3.11 2.43
N LEU A 49 20.05 -1.83 2.66
CA LEU A 49 20.82 -0.95 1.77
C LEU A 49 22.32 -1.28 1.82
N ALA A 50 22.86 -1.52 3.01
CA ALA A 50 24.28 -1.86 3.20
C ALA A 50 24.67 -3.17 2.48
N GLU A 51 23.77 -4.17 2.41
CA GLU A 51 23.96 -5.39 1.60
C GLU A 51 24.22 -5.09 0.11
N LYS A 52 23.79 -3.92 -0.37
CA LYS A 52 24.00 -3.41 -1.73
C LYS A 52 25.08 -2.32 -1.82
N ASN A 53 25.86 -2.12 -0.75
CA ASN A 53 26.84 -1.03 -0.62
C ASN A 53 26.24 0.37 -0.75
N LEU A 54 24.99 0.54 -0.34
CA LEU A 54 24.24 1.79 -0.35
C LEU A 54 23.98 2.30 1.06
N LYS A 55 23.80 3.59 1.18
CA LYS A 55 23.35 4.29 2.38
C LYS A 55 21.99 4.92 2.14
N ILE A 56 21.28 5.27 3.20
CA ILE A 56 19.96 5.94 3.10
C ILE A 56 20.04 7.22 2.24
N ASN A 57 21.14 7.98 2.32
CA ASN A 57 21.35 9.21 1.56
C ASN A 57 21.61 9.01 0.06
N ASP A 58 21.88 7.78 -0.38
CA ASP A 58 22.05 7.46 -1.81
C ASP A 58 20.68 7.30 -2.50
N VAL A 59 19.62 7.08 -1.73
CA VAL A 59 18.24 6.95 -2.23
C VAL A 59 17.54 8.29 -2.06
N LEU A 60 17.38 9.03 -3.16
CA LEU A 60 16.80 10.37 -3.13
C LEU A 60 15.29 10.38 -3.34
N ASN A 61 14.72 9.36 -3.96
CA ASN A 61 13.29 9.27 -4.22
C ASN A 61 12.66 8.17 -3.36
N TRP A 62 11.61 8.52 -2.62
CA TRP A 62 10.91 7.59 -1.75
C TRP A 62 9.41 7.59 -2.02
N THR A 63 8.84 6.42 -2.19
CA THR A 63 7.40 6.19 -2.25
C THR A 63 6.95 5.49 -0.98
N ILE A 64 6.00 6.09 -0.28
CA ILE A 64 5.41 5.55 0.94
C ILE A 64 4.02 5.01 0.60
N GLY A 65 3.79 3.73 0.89
CA GLY A 65 2.46 3.16 0.85
C GLY A 65 1.57 3.84 1.90
N SER A 66 0.57 4.58 1.44
CA SER A 66 -0.26 5.41 2.33
C SER A 66 -1.48 4.69 2.90
N GLY A 67 -1.58 3.38 2.75
CA GLY A 67 -2.71 2.58 3.20
C GLY A 67 -3.73 2.27 2.09
N PRO A 68 -4.92 1.83 2.44
CA PRO A 68 -5.45 1.62 3.80
C PRO A 68 -4.67 0.59 4.62
N GLY A 69 -4.68 0.72 5.95
CA GLY A 69 -3.95 -0.20 6.82
C GLY A 69 -3.91 0.25 8.29
N SER A 70 -2.99 -0.33 9.07
CA SER A 70 -2.81 0.02 10.47
C SER A 70 -2.43 1.49 10.63
N PHE A 71 -3.30 2.26 11.26
CA PHE A 71 -3.13 3.68 11.55
C PHE A 71 -1.78 4.01 12.23
N THR A 72 -1.41 3.22 13.25
CA THR A 72 -0.16 3.41 13.98
C THR A 72 1.05 3.17 13.07
N PHE A 73 0.96 2.15 12.23
CA PHE A 73 2.08 1.76 11.38
C PHE A 73 2.29 2.76 10.22
N LEU A 74 1.21 3.21 9.59
CA LEU A 74 1.27 4.27 8.56
C LEU A 74 1.95 5.53 9.10
N ARG A 75 1.55 5.99 10.29
CA ARG A 75 2.17 7.17 10.93
C ARG A 75 3.62 6.97 11.29
N LEU A 76 3.99 5.77 11.71
CA LEU A 76 5.37 5.45 12.02
C LEU A 76 6.27 5.59 10.80
N VAL A 77 5.89 5.00 9.67
CA VAL A 77 6.66 5.09 8.43
C VAL A 77 6.71 6.53 7.91
N ALA A 78 5.60 7.26 8.00
CA ALA A 78 5.57 8.68 7.64
C ALA A 78 6.50 9.52 8.54
N ALA A 79 6.53 9.26 9.85
CA ALA A 79 7.43 9.95 10.79
C ALA A 79 8.90 9.65 10.51
N LEU A 80 9.24 8.41 10.17
CA LEU A 80 10.59 8.02 9.76
C LEU A 80 11.02 8.77 8.49
N ALA A 81 10.17 8.79 7.47
CA ALA A 81 10.40 9.51 6.23
C ALA A 81 10.56 11.02 6.46
N ALA A 82 9.75 11.61 7.34
CA ALA A 82 9.88 13.02 7.73
C ALA A 82 11.24 13.31 8.41
N GLY A 83 11.70 12.40 9.25
CA GLY A 83 13.06 12.48 9.85
C GLY A 83 14.17 12.47 8.81
N TRP A 84 14.08 11.59 7.81
CA TRP A 84 15.04 11.56 6.70
C TRP A 84 14.98 12.84 5.84
N LYS A 85 13.79 13.33 5.55
CA LYS A 85 13.61 14.60 4.83
C LYS A 85 14.23 15.78 5.57
N PHE A 86 14.08 15.81 6.90
CA PHE A 86 14.70 16.82 7.74
C PHE A 86 16.23 16.74 7.71
N ALA A 87 16.79 15.52 7.79
CA ALA A 87 18.23 15.29 7.76
C ALA A 87 18.85 15.52 6.36
N ASN A 88 18.11 15.24 5.29
CA ASN A 88 18.54 15.44 3.91
C ASN A 88 17.42 16.09 3.08
N PRO A 89 17.41 17.43 2.97
CA PRO A 89 16.41 18.17 2.21
C PRO A 89 16.36 17.84 0.70
N ALA A 90 17.38 17.19 0.14
CA ALA A 90 17.39 16.75 -1.25
C ALA A 90 16.48 15.54 -1.52
N MET A 91 16.15 14.76 -0.48
CA MET A 91 15.23 13.63 -0.61
C MET A 91 13.84 14.11 -1.00
N GLN A 92 13.19 13.35 -1.87
CA GLN A 92 11.84 13.60 -2.32
C GLN A 92 10.92 12.44 -1.94
N PHE A 93 9.73 12.76 -1.47
CA PHE A 93 8.74 11.80 -1.00
C PHE A 93 7.41 11.98 -1.70
N ARG A 94 6.71 10.88 -1.86
CA ARG A 94 5.29 10.84 -2.24
C ARG A 94 4.57 9.75 -1.47
N CYS A 95 3.28 9.94 -1.23
CA CYS A 95 2.40 8.94 -0.64
C CYS A 95 1.51 8.36 -1.75
N VAL A 96 1.60 7.04 -1.97
CA VAL A 96 0.79 6.33 -2.95
C VAL A 96 -0.08 5.32 -2.22
N PRO A 97 -1.40 5.22 -2.49
CA PRO A 97 -2.23 4.22 -1.83
C PRO A 97 -1.66 2.81 -1.95
N GLY A 98 -1.36 2.17 -0.81
CA GLY A 98 -0.82 0.81 -0.76
C GLY A 98 -1.75 -0.23 -1.40
N ALA A 99 -3.06 0.07 -1.44
CA ALA A 99 -4.04 -0.70 -2.18
C ALA A 99 -3.67 -0.91 -3.66
N LEU A 100 -2.97 0.05 -4.28
CA LEU A 100 -2.55 -0.07 -5.68
C LEU A 100 -1.50 -1.16 -5.88
N ALA A 101 -0.72 -1.51 -4.84
CA ALA A 101 0.20 -2.65 -4.90
C ALA A 101 -0.55 -3.99 -5.02
N LEU A 102 -1.68 -4.14 -4.33
CA LEU A 102 -2.54 -5.33 -4.49
C LEU A 102 -3.24 -5.33 -5.85
N ALA A 103 -3.77 -4.18 -6.27
CA ALA A 103 -4.40 -4.04 -7.57
C ALA A 103 -3.41 -4.37 -8.71
N GLY A 104 -2.11 -4.08 -8.54
CA GLY A 104 -1.04 -4.34 -9.51
C GLY A 104 -0.98 -5.79 -9.99
N ASN A 105 -1.31 -6.74 -9.13
CA ASN A 105 -1.39 -8.16 -9.45
C ASN A 105 -2.78 -8.64 -9.90
N SER A 106 -3.74 -7.73 -10.05
CA SER A 106 -5.02 -8.08 -10.66
C SER A 106 -4.91 -8.12 -12.20
N THR A 107 -5.49 -9.15 -12.82
CA THR A 107 -5.55 -9.25 -14.29
C THR A 107 -6.84 -8.61 -14.81
N ILE A 108 -6.85 -7.29 -14.95
CA ILE A 108 -7.94 -6.51 -15.55
C ILE A 108 -7.45 -5.69 -16.74
N ALA A 109 -8.37 -5.31 -17.64
CA ALA A 109 -8.06 -4.49 -18.80
C ALA A 109 -7.99 -2.99 -18.43
N ASP A 110 -7.35 -2.17 -19.27
CA ASP A 110 -7.36 -0.73 -19.11
C ASP A 110 -8.79 -0.19 -19.14
N GLY A 111 -9.12 0.67 -18.20
CA GLY A 111 -10.46 1.22 -17.97
C GLY A 111 -11.32 0.41 -17.01
N GLU A 112 -10.94 -0.83 -16.70
CA GLU A 112 -11.66 -1.64 -15.70
C GLU A 112 -11.26 -1.27 -14.27
N THR A 113 -12.17 -1.56 -13.32
CA THR A 113 -11.99 -1.35 -11.89
C THR A 113 -11.67 -2.67 -11.18
N CYS A 114 -10.93 -2.55 -10.08
CA CYS A 114 -10.62 -3.62 -9.15
C CYS A 114 -10.90 -3.13 -7.73
N GLY A 115 -11.68 -3.89 -6.97
CA GLY A 115 -11.89 -3.63 -5.56
C GLY A 115 -10.80 -4.27 -4.71
N VAL A 116 -10.11 -3.48 -3.89
CA VAL A 116 -9.14 -3.97 -2.92
C VAL A 116 -9.80 -3.98 -1.55
N LEU A 117 -9.86 -5.15 -0.92
CA LEU A 117 -10.54 -5.37 0.34
C LEU A 117 -9.53 -5.57 1.46
N TYR A 118 -9.84 -4.99 2.63
CA TYR A 118 -9.09 -5.16 3.87
C TYR A 118 -10.02 -5.58 5.00
N ASP A 119 -9.51 -6.34 5.96
CA ASP A 119 -10.20 -6.57 7.23
C ASP A 119 -10.31 -5.25 8.01
N GLY A 120 -11.49 -4.67 8.02
CA GLY A 120 -11.82 -3.47 8.77
C GLY A 120 -11.95 -3.71 10.27
N ARG A 121 -11.82 -4.96 10.73
CA ARG A 121 -12.16 -5.43 12.08
C ARG A 121 -13.64 -5.16 12.43
N ASN A 122 -14.08 -5.55 13.61
CA ASN A 122 -15.46 -5.35 14.08
C ASN A 122 -16.54 -5.84 13.09
N LYS A 123 -16.24 -6.89 12.32
CA LYS A 123 -17.13 -7.44 11.27
C LYS A 123 -17.44 -6.42 10.16
N GLU A 124 -16.44 -5.68 9.75
CA GLU A 124 -16.50 -4.72 8.64
C GLU A 124 -15.38 -4.99 7.64
N ILE A 125 -15.62 -4.66 6.39
CA ILE A 125 -14.64 -4.65 5.31
C ILE A 125 -14.33 -3.19 4.96
N LEU A 126 -13.06 -2.88 4.72
CA LEU A 126 -12.69 -1.64 4.06
C LEU A 126 -12.52 -1.92 2.57
N TYR A 127 -13.24 -1.19 1.76
CA TYR A 127 -13.15 -1.23 0.29
C TYR A 127 -12.37 -0.03 -0.24
N PHE A 128 -11.43 -0.29 -1.15
CA PHE A 128 -10.74 0.73 -1.93
C PHE A 128 -10.84 0.37 -3.41
N GLY A 129 -11.42 1.27 -4.21
CA GLY A 129 -11.53 1.09 -5.65
C GLY A 129 -10.25 1.55 -6.37
N ALA A 130 -9.68 0.67 -7.19
CA ALA A 130 -8.58 0.97 -8.10
C ALA A 130 -9.07 0.88 -9.55
N VAL A 131 -8.56 1.71 -10.43
CA VAL A 131 -8.83 1.67 -11.87
C VAL A 131 -7.51 1.51 -12.61
N LYS A 132 -7.50 0.62 -13.61
CA LYS A 132 -6.33 0.45 -14.47
C LYS A 132 -6.31 1.52 -15.55
N GLN A 133 -5.21 2.24 -15.67
CA GLN A 133 -5.05 3.33 -16.62
C GLN A 133 -3.62 3.36 -17.16
N ASN A 134 -3.46 3.38 -18.49
CA ASN A 134 -2.15 3.48 -19.15
C ASN A 134 -1.14 2.42 -18.67
N GLY A 135 -1.61 1.20 -18.42
CA GLY A 135 -0.79 0.09 -17.92
C GLY A 135 -0.45 0.15 -16.43
N GLY A 136 -0.84 1.20 -15.70
CA GLY A 136 -0.69 1.35 -14.25
C GLY A 136 -2.03 1.34 -13.52
N PHE A 137 -2.01 1.66 -12.23
CA PHE A 137 -3.22 1.76 -11.40
C PHE A 137 -3.32 3.13 -10.73
N ALA A 138 -4.54 3.64 -10.64
CA ALA A 138 -4.88 4.84 -9.90
C ALA A 138 -6.09 4.59 -8.99
N SER A 139 -6.30 5.45 -7.99
CA SER A 139 -7.54 5.41 -7.21
C SER A 139 -8.74 5.73 -8.11
N SER A 140 -9.82 4.97 -7.98
CA SER A 140 -11.11 5.30 -8.62
C SER A 140 -11.86 6.42 -7.88
N GLY A 141 -11.37 6.84 -6.71
CA GLY A 141 -12.04 7.77 -5.81
C GLY A 141 -13.14 7.14 -4.94
N ILE A 142 -13.40 5.84 -5.08
CA ILE A 142 -14.42 5.14 -4.32
C ILE A 142 -13.78 4.41 -3.15
N THR A 143 -14.23 4.73 -1.93
CA THR A 143 -13.87 4.01 -0.70
C THR A 143 -15.12 3.77 0.13
N ALA A 144 -15.17 2.65 0.87
CA ALA A 144 -16.31 2.33 1.73
C ALA A 144 -15.88 1.54 2.97
N VAL A 145 -16.66 1.65 4.04
CA VAL A 145 -16.64 0.76 5.19
C VAL A 145 -17.96 0.00 5.17
N LEU A 146 -17.90 -1.32 5.07
CA LEU A 146 -19.06 -2.15 4.80
C LEU A 146 -19.20 -3.23 5.88
N ASN A 147 -20.33 -3.28 6.56
CA ASN A 147 -20.75 -4.47 7.30
C ASN A 147 -21.39 -5.48 6.32
N ARG A 148 -21.86 -6.64 6.79
CA ARG A 148 -22.42 -7.70 5.93
C ARG A 148 -23.61 -7.24 5.10
N GLU A 149 -24.54 -6.48 5.67
CA GLU A 149 -25.73 -6.00 4.98
C GLU A 149 -25.35 -4.98 3.91
N GLN A 150 -24.53 -4.00 4.27
CA GLN A 150 -23.99 -3.00 3.36
C GLN A 150 -23.14 -3.61 2.24
N ALA A 151 -22.37 -4.66 2.52
CA ALA A 151 -21.59 -5.38 1.51
C ALA A 151 -22.51 -6.04 0.47
N ALA A 152 -23.62 -6.64 0.89
CA ALA A 152 -24.59 -7.23 -0.03
C ALA A 152 -25.18 -6.20 -0.99
N GLU A 153 -25.60 -5.04 -0.48
CA GLU A 153 -26.13 -3.94 -1.31
C GLU A 153 -25.04 -3.36 -2.23
N PHE A 154 -23.86 -3.10 -1.69
CA PHE A 154 -22.74 -2.47 -2.42
C PHE A 154 -22.26 -3.34 -3.59
N PHE A 155 -22.11 -4.64 -3.41
CA PHE A 155 -21.64 -5.54 -4.43
C PHE A 155 -22.73 -6.03 -5.40
N ALA A 156 -24.00 -5.90 -5.06
CA ALA A 156 -25.10 -6.18 -6.00
C ALA A 156 -24.98 -5.35 -7.30
N GLU A 157 -24.50 -4.11 -7.19
CA GLU A 157 -24.25 -3.22 -8.34
C GLU A 157 -22.86 -3.43 -8.99
N ARG A 158 -22.00 -4.28 -8.40
CA ARG A 158 -20.60 -4.50 -8.79
C ARG A 158 -20.26 -5.99 -8.98
N CYS A 159 -21.24 -6.78 -9.38
CA CYS A 159 -21.13 -8.25 -9.46
C CYS A 159 -19.99 -8.76 -10.38
N ASN A 160 -19.51 -7.94 -11.32
CA ASN A 160 -18.41 -8.29 -12.23
C ASN A 160 -17.06 -7.66 -11.82
N GLU A 161 -17.01 -6.94 -10.72
CA GLU A 161 -15.77 -6.31 -10.27
C GLU A 161 -14.83 -7.37 -9.70
N LYS A 162 -13.57 -7.33 -10.13
CA LYS A 162 -12.55 -8.20 -9.56
C LYS A 162 -12.17 -7.70 -8.17
N LEU A 163 -12.25 -8.59 -7.17
CA LEU A 163 -11.92 -8.27 -5.80
C LEU A 163 -10.64 -8.99 -5.39
N VAL A 164 -9.72 -8.24 -4.78
CA VAL A 164 -8.44 -8.76 -4.28
C VAL A 164 -8.22 -8.37 -2.83
N CYS A 165 -7.42 -9.17 -2.11
CA CYS A 165 -7.05 -8.91 -0.72
C CYS A 165 -5.68 -9.51 -0.39
N PHE A 166 -5.17 -9.25 0.81
CA PHE A 166 -4.07 -10.01 1.38
C PHE A 166 -4.51 -11.43 1.76
N GLU A 167 -3.63 -12.42 1.55
CA GLU A 167 -3.91 -13.81 1.93
C GLU A 167 -4.27 -13.94 3.43
N CYS A 168 -3.56 -13.22 4.31
CA CYS A 168 -3.78 -13.27 5.74
C CYS A 168 -5.12 -12.67 6.20
N GLU A 169 -5.80 -11.88 5.36
CA GLU A 169 -7.09 -11.25 5.67
C GLU A 169 -8.28 -11.95 4.98
N LYS A 170 -8.01 -12.87 4.05
CA LYS A 170 -9.03 -13.52 3.22
C LYS A 170 -10.18 -14.11 4.04
N SER A 171 -9.88 -14.94 5.03
CA SER A 171 -10.92 -15.61 5.83
C SER A 171 -11.81 -14.64 6.61
N ALA A 172 -11.23 -13.53 7.11
CA ALA A 172 -11.99 -12.50 7.82
C ALA A 172 -12.93 -11.74 6.86
N ILE A 173 -12.45 -11.47 5.63
CA ILE A 173 -13.21 -10.79 4.59
C ILE A 173 -14.35 -11.69 4.08
N GLU A 174 -14.08 -12.96 3.76
CA GLU A 174 -15.08 -13.93 3.29
C GLU A 174 -16.20 -14.17 4.32
N ALA A 175 -15.90 -14.07 5.63
CA ALA A 175 -16.91 -14.17 6.68
C ALA A 175 -17.96 -13.04 6.64
N ILE A 176 -17.68 -11.96 5.93
CA ILE A 176 -18.54 -10.77 5.81
C ILE A 176 -19.18 -10.66 4.43
N LEU A 177 -18.47 -11.08 3.39
CA LEU A 177 -18.97 -11.05 2.01
C LEU A 177 -20.23 -11.93 1.83
N PRO A 178 -21.12 -11.57 0.90
CA PRO A 178 -22.16 -12.48 0.40
C PRO A 178 -21.54 -13.76 -0.16
N GLU A 179 -22.29 -14.88 -0.11
CA GLU A 179 -21.80 -16.21 -0.53
C GLU A 179 -21.47 -16.31 -2.02
N ASP A 180 -22.09 -15.47 -2.85
CA ASP A 180 -21.89 -15.37 -4.29
C ASP A 180 -20.74 -14.45 -4.69
N ILE A 181 -20.17 -13.70 -3.76
CA ILE A 181 -19.05 -12.78 -3.99
C ILE A 181 -17.74 -13.46 -3.58
N THR A 182 -16.80 -13.51 -4.51
CA THR A 182 -15.48 -14.11 -4.29
C THR A 182 -14.38 -13.06 -4.25
N VAL A 183 -13.42 -13.24 -3.35
CA VAL A 183 -12.21 -12.41 -3.27
C VAL A 183 -10.98 -13.27 -3.55
N THR A 184 -10.08 -12.76 -4.37
CA THR A 184 -8.83 -13.44 -4.73
C THR A 184 -7.68 -12.90 -3.89
N PRO A 185 -6.97 -13.73 -3.13
CA PRO A 185 -5.77 -13.29 -2.44
C PRO A 185 -4.65 -13.08 -3.45
N VAL A 186 -3.90 -11.99 -3.27
CA VAL A 186 -2.76 -11.64 -4.12
C VAL A 186 -1.59 -11.15 -3.29
N PHE A 187 -0.39 -11.26 -3.85
CA PHE A 187 0.79 -10.60 -3.28
C PHE A 187 0.85 -9.15 -3.78
N PRO A 188 1.27 -8.20 -2.94
CA PRO A 188 1.47 -6.82 -3.39
C PRO A 188 2.58 -6.73 -4.44
N ASP A 189 2.37 -5.93 -5.48
CA ASP A 189 3.39 -5.58 -6.45
C ASP A 189 3.99 -4.21 -6.11
N PRO A 190 5.22 -4.13 -5.60
CA PRO A 190 5.85 -2.86 -5.26
C PRO A 190 6.10 -1.97 -6.48
N ALA A 191 6.13 -2.53 -7.70
CA ALA A 191 6.29 -1.74 -8.92
C ALA A 191 5.06 -0.83 -9.15
N ALA A 192 3.86 -1.27 -8.78
CA ALA A 192 2.66 -0.44 -8.86
C ALA A 192 2.75 0.84 -8.00
N LEU A 193 3.58 0.84 -6.95
CA LEU A 193 3.87 2.02 -6.13
C LEU A 193 5.08 2.81 -6.67
N ALA A 194 6.19 2.11 -6.95
CA ALA A 194 7.43 2.73 -7.42
C ALA A 194 7.27 3.47 -8.73
N LEU A 195 6.53 2.88 -9.67
CA LEU A 195 6.34 3.39 -11.03
C LEU A 195 5.02 4.15 -11.21
N ASN A 196 4.31 4.42 -10.10
CA ASN A 196 3.07 5.20 -10.15
C ASN A 196 3.32 6.60 -10.69
N THR A 197 2.61 6.97 -11.76
CA THR A 197 2.71 8.29 -12.40
C THR A 197 1.55 9.23 -12.04
N SER A 198 0.52 8.71 -11.37
CA SER A 198 -0.65 9.50 -10.99
C SER A 198 -0.41 10.38 -9.75
N VAL A 199 0.60 10.05 -8.94
CA VAL A 199 0.95 10.80 -7.73
C VAL A 199 2.35 11.40 -7.88
N PRO A 200 2.49 12.74 -7.93
CA PRO A 200 3.79 13.40 -8.01
C PRO A 200 4.55 13.33 -6.68
N TYR A 201 5.87 13.55 -6.74
CA TYR A 201 6.68 13.81 -5.56
C TYR A 201 6.38 15.22 -5.04
N ASN A 202 5.55 15.32 -4.01
CA ASN A 202 5.09 16.58 -3.43
C ASN A 202 5.61 16.82 -2.00
N ASN A 203 6.32 15.83 -1.43
CA ASN A 203 6.82 15.81 -0.05
C ASN A 203 5.73 15.91 1.03
N ASP A 204 4.47 15.67 0.68
CA ASP A 204 3.40 15.59 1.66
C ASP A 204 3.32 14.16 2.23
N LEU A 205 3.81 14.02 3.47
CA LEU A 205 3.79 12.77 4.22
C LEU A 205 2.53 12.60 5.09
N ASN A 206 1.60 13.56 5.02
CA ASN A 206 0.32 13.49 5.72
C ASN A 206 -0.80 12.96 4.83
N ASP A 207 -0.55 12.74 3.55
CA ASP A 207 -1.50 12.19 2.57
C ASP A 207 -1.68 10.67 2.78
N LEU A 208 -2.20 10.31 3.97
CA LEU A 208 -2.47 8.94 4.37
C LEU A 208 -3.94 8.61 4.10
N VAL A 209 -4.19 7.43 3.53
CA VAL A 209 -5.53 6.97 3.19
C VAL A 209 -6.22 6.39 4.43
N TYR A 210 -7.12 7.14 5.00
CA TYR A 210 -7.99 6.71 6.10
C TYR A 210 -9.40 6.49 5.57
N ILE A 211 -9.77 5.22 5.31
CA ILE A 211 -11.15 4.88 4.93
C ILE A 211 -12.08 5.04 6.14
N ARG A 212 -11.59 4.67 7.33
CA ARG A 212 -12.29 4.93 8.59
C ARG A 212 -11.65 6.13 9.28
N PRO A 213 -12.42 7.14 9.69
CA PRO A 213 -11.87 8.24 10.48
C PRO A 213 -11.27 7.70 11.79
N ALA A 214 -10.19 8.36 12.25
CA ALA A 214 -9.61 8.02 13.54
C ALA A 214 -10.67 8.15 14.64
N VAL A 215 -10.79 7.12 15.48
CA VAL A 215 -11.59 7.23 16.70
C VAL A 215 -10.87 8.21 17.63
N VAL A 216 -11.49 9.34 17.89
CA VAL A 216 -11.01 10.37 18.84
C VAL A 216 -11.38 9.97 20.25
#